data_49b825f610f75592c4fe99210ff3a9a3
#
_entry.id   49b825f610f75592c4fe99210ff3a9a3
#
_cell.length_a   1.000
_cell.length_b   1.000
_cell.length_c   1.000
_cell.angle_alpha   90.00
_cell.angle_beta   90.00
_cell.angle_gamma   90.00
#
_symmetry.space_group_name_H-M   'P 1'
#
loop_
_entity.id
_entity.type
_entity.pdbx_description
1 polymer ?
#
loop_
_entity_poly.entity_id
_entity_poly.type
_entity_poly.pdbx_seq_one_letter_code
_entity_poly.pdbx_strand_id
1 'polypeptide(L)'
;MGAKRSQVKRWLLVVLVVFMAVALVGAGWLLASYTQSPAQRAAAAAPPTSAPVTVEVEQGDLTDQITATGVITGAQDSAVNLPATSSDSVVTAVNVKAGEQLENTQVVAWINDRPLIAYQGSFPAYRDLYEGDSGADVSQLQHALVASGYQLAITGTLDADTIAALKHLYGQTKDELATTDTHQNESDNSSANQGGRNSNEAGASEKPQQAKKKVVIAKTEMLFVAQLPAVVTSLPKVGDSLNGDKPSQLGLSRANFL
;
A
#
# COMPACT_ATOMS: atom_id res chain seq x y z
N MET A 1 -49.48 32.67 -118.39
CA MET A 1 -48.59 32.03 -117.39
C MET A 1 -48.87 32.48 -115.97
N GLY A 2 -50.13 32.56 -115.55
CA GLY A 2 -50.47 33.13 -114.23
C GLY A 2 -51.11 32.17 -113.19
N ALA A 3 -51.51 30.95 -113.61
CA ALA A 3 -52.34 30.08 -112.78
C ALA A 3 -51.54 29.12 -111.80
N LYS A 4 -50.26 28.89 -112.03
CA LYS A 4 -49.47 27.95 -111.18
C LYS A 4 -48.92 28.60 -109.88
N ARG A 5 -48.73 29.91 -109.78
CA ARG A 5 -48.19 30.61 -108.62
C ARG A 5 -49.21 30.75 -107.48
N SER A 6 -50.50 30.78 -107.79
CA SER A 6 -51.53 30.88 -106.72
C SER A 6 -51.78 29.56 -105.96
N GLN A 7 -51.63 28.42 -106.65
CA GLN A 7 -51.81 27.10 -106.10
C GLN A 7 -50.67 26.76 -105.08
N VAL A 8 -49.42 27.12 -105.43
CA VAL A 8 -48.26 26.90 -104.53
C VAL A 8 -48.39 27.74 -103.29
N LYS A 9 -48.85 29.00 -103.36
CA LYS A 9 -49.06 29.82 -102.17
C LYS A 9 -50.19 29.29 -101.27
N ARG A 10 -51.25 28.75 -101.83
CA ARG A 10 -52.34 28.11 -101.03
C ARG A 10 -51.88 26.84 -100.38
N TRP A 11 -51.06 26.05 -101.09
CA TRP A 11 -50.49 24.81 -100.53
C TRP A 11 -49.48 25.10 -99.40
N LEU A 12 -48.62 26.11 -99.59
CA LEU A 12 -47.71 26.60 -98.53
C LEU A 12 -48.46 27.09 -97.30
N LEU A 13 -49.59 27.82 -97.50
CA LEU A 13 -50.42 28.25 -96.39
C LEU A 13 -51.05 27.08 -95.63
N VAL A 14 -51.51 26.06 -96.34
CA VAL A 14 -52.10 24.86 -95.74
C VAL A 14 -51.02 24.09 -94.94
N VAL A 15 -49.82 23.95 -95.54
CA VAL A 15 -48.68 23.30 -94.81
C VAL A 15 -48.28 24.08 -93.53
N LEU A 16 -48.27 25.43 -93.63
CA LEU A 16 -47.95 26.27 -92.46
C LEU A 16 -49.00 26.14 -91.34
N VAL A 17 -50.29 26.11 -91.72
CA VAL A 17 -51.39 25.94 -90.79
C VAL A 17 -51.34 24.56 -90.12
N VAL A 18 -51.05 23.51 -90.91
CA VAL A 18 -50.93 22.15 -90.38
C VAL A 18 -49.71 22.09 -89.47
N PHE A 19 -48.58 22.69 -89.83
CA PHE A 19 -47.39 22.73 -88.97
C PHE A 19 -47.64 23.48 -87.65
N MET A 20 -48.37 24.62 -87.78
CA MET A 20 -48.74 25.39 -86.55
C MET A 20 -49.71 24.63 -85.66
N ALA A 21 -50.68 23.90 -86.28
CA ALA A 21 -51.57 23.03 -85.48
C ALA A 21 -50.83 21.89 -84.71
N VAL A 22 -49.88 21.25 -85.42
CA VAL A 22 -49.03 20.18 -84.78
C VAL A 22 -48.16 20.78 -83.72
N ALA A 23 -47.59 21.99 -83.92
CA ALA A 23 -46.80 22.66 -82.89
C ALA A 23 -47.62 23.01 -81.65
N LEU A 24 -48.86 23.48 -81.85
CA LEU A 24 -49.76 23.75 -80.68
C LEU A 24 -50.18 22.51 -79.92
N VAL A 25 -50.44 21.40 -80.63
CA VAL A 25 -50.73 20.13 -79.99
C VAL A 25 -49.50 19.61 -79.20
N GLY A 26 -48.32 19.70 -79.82
CA GLY A 26 -47.06 19.35 -79.16
C GLY A 26 -46.76 20.19 -77.91
N ALA A 27 -46.96 21.51 -78.03
CA ALA A 27 -46.78 22.41 -76.87
C ALA A 27 -47.82 22.14 -75.79
N GLY A 28 -49.06 21.86 -76.13
CA GLY A 28 -50.10 21.46 -75.18
C GLY A 28 -49.80 20.16 -74.44
N TRP A 29 -49.23 19.18 -75.15
CA TRP A 29 -48.84 17.91 -74.56
C TRP A 29 -47.63 18.08 -73.62
N LEU A 30 -46.66 18.88 -73.99
CA LEU A 30 -45.53 19.21 -73.15
C LEU A 30 -45.97 19.95 -71.84
N LEU A 31 -46.85 20.92 -71.95
CA LEU A 31 -47.41 21.64 -70.81
C LEU A 31 -48.24 20.70 -69.92
N ALA A 32 -48.98 19.76 -70.47
CA ALA A 32 -49.76 18.77 -69.73
C ALA A 32 -48.87 17.80 -68.96
N SER A 33 -47.70 17.49 -69.51
CA SER A 33 -46.75 16.58 -68.82
C SER A 33 -46.06 17.21 -67.57
N TYR A 34 -46.00 18.54 -67.50
CA TYR A 34 -45.46 19.25 -66.33
C TYR A 34 -46.50 19.49 -65.24
N THR A 35 -47.78 19.31 -65.51
CA THR A 35 -48.82 19.51 -64.49
C THR A 35 -49.13 18.19 -63.78
N GLN A 36 -48.70 18.07 -62.54
CA GLN A 36 -49.11 16.92 -61.71
C GLN A 36 -50.61 16.97 -61.44
N SER A 37 -51.28 15.83 -61.59
CA SER A 37 -52.68 15.73 -61.29
C SER A 37 -53.00 15.93 -59.82
N PRO A 38 -54.18 16.46 -59.51
CA PRO A 38 -54.59 16.59 -58.09
C PRO A 38 -54.52 15.28 -57.34
N ALA A 39 -54.75 14.13 -58.00
CA ALA A 39 -54.64 12.81 -57.40
C ALA A 39 -53.16 12.42 -56.98
N GLN A 40 -52.22 12.82 -57.91
CA GLN A 40 -50.78 12.58 -57.60
C GLN A 40 -50.28 13.44 -56.40
N ARG A 41 -50.78 14.67 -56.32
CA ARG A 41 -50.48 15.54 -55.13
C ARG A 41 -51.11 15.00 -53.86
N ALA A 42 -52.32 14.48 -53.92
CA ALA A 42 -52.99 13.86 -52.84
C ALA A 42 -52.27 12.59 -52.39
N ALA A 43 -51.73 11.77 -53.27
CA ALA A 43 -50.95 10.60 -52.97
C ALA A 43 -49.60 10.94 -52.37
N ALA A 44 -48.98 12.05 -52.81
CA ALA A 44 -47.72 12.53 -52.24
C ALA A 44 -47.89 13.20 -50.85
N ALA A 45 -49.09 13.71 -50.57
CA ALA A 45 -49.46 14.30 -49.30
C ALA A 45 -50.07 13.29 -48.27
N ALA A 46 -50.28 12.04 -48.69
CA ALA A 46 -50.76 11.02 -47.77
C ALA A 46 -49.69 10.76 -46.72
N PRO A 47 -50.03 10.76 -45.42
CA PRO A 47 -49.08 10.41 -44.41
C PRO A 47 -48.52 9.00 -44.66
N PRO A 48 -47.20 8.80 -44.40
CA PRO A 48 -46.63 7.48 -44.58
C PRO A 48 -47.42 6.47 -43.74
N THR A 49 -47.75 5.32 -44.30
CA THR A 49 -48.34 4.22 -43.55
C THR A 49 -47.47 3.92 -42.36
N SER A 50 -48.02 3.96 -41.17
CA SER A 50 -47.32 3.63 -39.95
C SER A 50 -46.78 2.19 -40.06
N ALA A 51 -45.51 2.07 -40.35
CA ALA A 51 -44.82 0.80 -40.22
C ALA A 51 -44.76 0.47 -38.72
N PRO A 52 -45.08 -0.74 -38.29
CA PRO A 52 -44.85 -1.12 -36.92
C PRO A 52 -43.37 -0.96 -36.61
N VAL A 53 -43.03 -0.18 -35.57
CA VAL A 53 -41.66 -0.11 -35.06
C VAL A 53 -41.42 -1.42 -34.29
N THR A 54 -40.83 -2.36 -34.98
CA THR A 54 -40.37 -3.60 -34.37
C THR A 54 -38.96 -3.37 -33.87
N VAL A 55 -38.76 -3.43 -32.56
CA VAL A 55 -37.48 -3.51 -31.90
C VAL A 55 -37.18 -4.98 -31.66
N GLU A 56 -36.06 -5.44 -32.18
CA GLU A 56 -35.59 -6.79 -31.87
C GLU A 56 -35.30 -6.87 -30.36
N VAL A 57 -35.96 -7.81 -29.70
CA VAL A 57 -35.74 -8.05 -28.26
C VAL A 57 -34.50 -8.92 -28.17
N GLU A 58 -33.37 -8.30 -27.78
CA GLU A 58 -32.20 -9.04 -27.37
C GLU A 58 -32.39 -9.54 -25.93
N GLN A 59 -32.32 -10.84 -25.78
CA GLN A 59 -32.27 -11.47 -24.48
C GLN A 59 -30.80 -11.45 -24.02
N GLY A 60 -30.47 -10.51 -23.14
CA GLY A 60 -29.15 -10.41 -22.52
C GLY A 60 -29.30 -10.50 -20.99
N ASP A 61 -28.31 -11.06 -20.35
CA ASP A 61 -28.20 -10.99 -18.91
C ASP A 61 -27.96 -9.53 -18.49
N LEU A 62 -28.88 -8.99 -17.70
CA LEU A 62 -28.74 -7.66 -17.14
C LEU A 62 -27.79 -7.77 -15.91
N THR A 63 -26.50 -7.67 -16.17
CA THR A 63 -25.52 -7.55 -15.10
C THR A 63 -25.47 -6.10 -14.63
N ASP A 64 -26.06 -5.83 -13.48
CA ASP A 64 -25.87 -4.56 -12.78
C ASP A 64 -24.48 -4.58 -12.12
N GLN A 65 -23.52 -3.96 -12.79
CA GLN A 65 -22.16 -3.88 -12.30
C GLN A 65 -22.03 -2.62 -11.44
N ILE A 66 -22.17 -2.79 -10.14
CA ILE A 66 -21.92 -1.71 -9.18
C ILE A 66 -20.41 -1.59 -8.98
N THR A 67 -19.81 -0.56 -9.53
CA THR A 67 -18.41 -0.22 -9.25
C THR A 67 -18.39 0.67 -8.01
N ALA A 68 -18.00 0.11 -6.88
CA ALA A 68 -17.73 0.88 -5.66
C ALA A 68 -16.25 1.21 -5.60
N THR A 69 -15.92 2.50 -5.60
CA THR A 69 -14.56 2.97 -5.33
C THR A 69 -14.51 3.41 -3.88
N GLY A 70 -13.72 2.71 -3.08
CA GLY A 70 -13.52 3.03 -1.67
C GLY A 70 -12.03 3.08 -1.36
N VAL A 71 -11.65 3.95 -0.43
CA VAL A 71 -10.32 3.89 0.19
C VAL A 71 -10.41 2.86 1.33
N ILE A 72 -9.68 1.76 1.21
CA ILE A 72 -9.53 0.82 2.31
C ILE A 72 -8.55 1.46 3.29
N THR A 73 -9.07 2.08 4.33
CA THR A 73 -8.27 2.52 5.45
C THR A 73 -8.20 1.36 6.43
N GLY A 74 -7.00 0.87 6.73
CA GLY A 74 -6.80 -0.14 7.76
C GLY A 74 -7.42 0.32 9.08
N ALA A 75 -8.12 -0.55 9.79
CA ALA A 75 -8.98 -0.20 10.93
C ALA A 75 -8.25 0.48 12.10
N GLN A 76 -6.94 0.45 12.15
CA GLN A 76 -6.05 1.22 13.05
C GLN A 76 -4.62 1.18 12.52
N ASP A 77 -4.20 2.28 11.88
CA ASP A 77 -2.78 2.52 11.67
C ASP A 77 -2.17 2.93 13.01
N SER A 78 -1.29 2.12 13.53
CA SER A 78 -0.50 2.46 14.71
C SER A 78 0.91 2.77 14.28
N ALA A 79 1.42 3.93 14.71
CA ALA A 79 2.82 4.27 14.53
C ALA A 79 3.58 3.89 15.80
N VAL A 80 4.59 3.06 15.66
CA VAL A 80 5.48 2.67 16.74
C VAL A 80 6.80 3.40 16.57
N ASN A 81 7.21 4.16 17.59
CA ASN A 81 8.50 4.84 17.57
C ASN A 81 9.63 3.81 17.67
N LEU A 82 10.63 3.95 16.82
CA LEU A 82 11.82 3.14 16.95
C LEU A 82 12.63 3.59 18.18
N PRO A 83 13.17 2.64 18.95
CA PRO A 83 13.94 2.96 20.12
C PRO A 83 15.29 3.58 19.73
N ALA A 84 15.64 4.72 20.34
CA ALA A 84 16.93 5.36 20.19
C ALA A 84 17.72 5.32 21.50
N THR A 85 19.03 5.07 21.42
CA THR A 85 19.90 5.03 22.61
C THR A 85 20.73 6.30 22.79
N SER A 86 21.10 6.92 21.69
CA SER A 86 22.04 8.05 21.68
C SER A 86 21.66 9.03 20.59
N SER A 87 22.26 10.21 20.62
CA SER A 87 22.10 11.22 19.57
C SER A 87 22.49 10.72 18.17
N ASP A 88 23.24 9.63 18.10
CA ASP A 88 23.83 9.12 16.86
C ASP A 88 23.27 7.76 16.43
N SER A 89 22.04 7.42 16.88
CA SER A 89 21.38 6.18 16.44
C SER A 89 20.89 6.31 15.01
N VAL A 90 21.40 5.45 14.13
CA VAL A 90 21.12 5.44 12.69
C VAL A 90 20.60 4.08 12.25
N VAL A 91 19.62 4.07 11.35
CA VAL A 91 19.14 2.84 10.69
C VAL A 91 20.19 2.39 9.69
N THR A 92 20.86 1.26 9.94
CA THR A 92 21.92 0.72 9.06
C THR A 92 21.37 -0.23 8.00
N ALA A 93 20.30 -0.96 8.32
CA ALA A 93 19.59 -1.82 7.36
C ALA A 93 18.12 -1.97 7.72
N VAL A 94 17.28 -2.33 6.75
CA VAL A 94 15.85 -2.63 6.93
C VAL A 94 15.57 -4.00 6.34
N ASN A 95 14.90 -4.88 7.10
CA ASN A 95 14.64 -6.27 6.72
C ASN A 95 13.24 -6.52 6.17
N VAL A 96 12.29 -5.66 6.49
CA VAL A 96 10.88 -5.79 6.10
C VAL A 96 10.51 -4.76 5.04
N LYS A 97 9.42 -5.00 4.31
CA LYS A 97 8.93 -4.12 3.25
C LYS A 97 7.54 -3.61 3.55
N ALA A 98 7.19 -2.44 3.01
CA ALA A 98 5.82 -1.96 3.07
C ALA A 98 4.88 -2.95 2.36
N GLY A 99 3.74 -3.26 3.00
CA GLY A 99 2.80 -4.29 2.57
C GLY A 99 3.14 -5.70 3.06
N GLU A 100 4.30 -5.93 3.65
CA GLU A 100 4.70 -7.21 4.22
C GLU A 100 4.07 -7.41 5.62
N GLN A 101 3.80 -8.66 5.96
CA GLN A 101 3.32 -9.03 7.28
C GLN A 101 4.50 -9.15 8.24
N LEU A 102 4.46 -8.41 9.33
CA LEU A 102 5.44 -8.48 10.41
C LEU A 102 4.99 -9.52 11.42
N GLU A 103 5.84 -10.51 11.62
CA GLU A 103 5.61 -11.61 12.56
C GLU A 103 6.28 -11.34 13.92
N ASN A 104 5.83 -12.10 14.92
CA ASN A 104 6.47 -12.06 16.22
C ASN A 104 7.90 -12.66 16.15
N THR A 105 8.85 -12.08 16.84
CA THR A 105 10.30 -12.41 16.82
C THR A 105 11.00 -12.18 15.49
N GLN A 106 10.40 -11.42 14.56
CA GLN A 106 11.03 -11.07 13.30
C GLN A 106 11.91 -9.83 13.45
N VAL A 107 13.07 -9.83 12.76
CA VAL A 107 13.94 -8.65 12.67
C VAL A 107 13.28 -7.61 11.76
N VAL A 108 13.09 -6.41 12.26
CA VAL A 108 12.52 -5.28 11.52
C VAL A 108 13.60 -4.51 10.77
N ALA A 109 14.65 -4.15 11.48
CA ALA A 109 15.74 -3.31 10.98
C ALA A 109 17.01 -3.55 11.82
N TRP A 110 18.12 -2.97 11.38
CA TRP A 110 19.34 -2.85 12.17
C TRP A 110 19.57 -1.39 12.51
N ILE A 111 19.89 -1.14 13.78
CA ILE A 111 20.23 0.18 14.31
C ILE A 111 21.66 0.11 14.82
N ASN A 112 22.56 0.89 14.23
CA ASN A 112 23.99 0.84 14.53
C ASN A 112 24.52 -0.62 14.46
N ASP A 113 24.12 -1.37 13.43
CA ASP A 113 24.46 -2.77 13.21
C ASP A 113 23.96 -3.74 14.31
N ARG A 114 23.00 -3.33 15.14
CA ARG A 114 22.32 -4.21 16.10
C ARG A 114 20.88 -4.49 15.64
N PRO A 115 20.41 -5.74 15.75
CA PRO A 115 19.09 -6.11 15.27
C PRO A 115 17.99 -5.53 16.16
N LEU A 116 17.01 -4.90 15.53
CA LEU A 116 15.74 -4.53 16.17
C LEU A 116 14.70 -5.60 15.89
N ILE A 117 14.31 -6.33 16.90
CA ILE A 117 13.40 -7.47 16.81
C ILE A 117 12.01 -7.07 17.31
N ALA A 118 10.97 -7.40 16.53
CA ALA A 118 9.59 -7.18 16.92
C ALA A 118 9.11 -8.27 17.89
N TYR A 119 8.51 -7.87 18.99
CA TYR A 119 7.89 -8.74 19.96
C TYR A 119 6.45 -8.32 20.23
N GLN A 120 5.56 -9.26 20.43
CA GLN A 120 4.21 -8.92 20.85
C GLN A 120 4.22 -8.49 22.32
N GLY A 121 3.67 -7.30 22.62
CA GLY A 121 3.62 -6.79 23.97
C GLY A 121 2.80 -5.52 24.10
N SER A 122 2.34 -5.24 25.33
CA SER A 122 1.41 -4.14 25.64
C SER A 122 2.08 -2.81 25.97
N PHE A 123 3.37 -2.83 26.29
CA PHE A 123 4.14 -1.62 26.62
C PHE A 123 5.56 -1.71 26.03
N PRO A 124 6.21 -0.56 25.75
CA PRO A 124 7.55 -0.53 25.17
C PRO A 124 8.62 -0.97 26.16
N ALA A 125 9.77 -1.44 25.63
CA ALA A 125 10.96 -1.67 26.42
C ALA A 125 11.44 -0.36 27.07
N TYR A 126 11.64 -0.34 28.36
CA TYR A 126 12.03 0.87 29.09
C TYR A 126 13.43 0.78 29.74
N ARG A 127 13.99 -0.42 29.83
CA ARG A 127 15.34 -0.68 30.37
C ARG A 127 16.04 -1.80 29.59
N ASP A 128 17.36 -1.84 29.76
CA ASP A 128 18.14 -2.99 29.36
C ASP A 128 17.90 -4.16 30.30
N LEU A 129 17.96 -5.40 29.82
CA LEU A 129 17.71 -6.60 30.59
C LEU A 129 19.01 -7.39 30.77
N TYR A 130 19.29 -7.74 32.02
CA TYR A 130 20.46 -8.51 32.45
C TYR A 130 20.03 -9.89 32.95
N GLU A 131 20.93 -10.85 32.89
CA GLU A 131 20.70 -12.17 33.48
C GLU A 131 20.30 -12.06 34.98
N GLY A 132 19.17 -12.66 35.33
CA GLY A 132 18.59 -12.61 36.67
C GLY A 132 17.65 -11.43 36.92
N ASP A 133 17.50 -10.49 35.96
CA ASP A 133 16.50 -9.44 36.09
C ASP A 133 15.09 -10.02 36.14
N SER A 134 14.22 -9.38 36.93
CA SER A 134 12.83 -9.79 37.09
C SER A 134 11.89 -8.61 36.86
N GLY A 135 10.72 -8.88 36.28
CA GLY A 135 9.68 -7.87 36.09
C GLY A 135 8.66 -8.23 35.02
N ALA A 136 7.69 -7.31 34.86
CA ALA A 136 6.64 -7.45 33.89
C ALA A 136 7.19 -7.40 32.42
N ASP A 137 8.27 -6.68 32.21
CA ASP A 137 9.01 -6.59 30.95
C ASP A 137 9.63 -7.94 30.57
N VAL A 138 10.21 -8.66 31.54
CA VAL A 138 10.73 -10.02 31.31
C VAL A 138 9.57 -10.98 31.02
N SER A 139 8.49 -10.92 31.80
CA SER A 139 7.30 -11.74 31.54
C SER A 139 6.73 -11.50 30.15
N GLN A 140 6.64 -10.24 29.72
CA GLN A 140 6.17 -9.88 28.38
C GLN A 140 7.06 -10.47 27.29
N LEU A 141 8.39 -10.40 27.45
CA LEU A 141 9.35 -11.00 26.52
C LEU A 141 9.18 -12.53 26.46
N GLN A 142 9.04 -13.18 27.62
CA GLN A 142 8.81 -14.63 27.69
C GLN A 142 7.51 -15.03 27.00
N HIS A 143 6.42 -14.25 27.20
CA HIS A 143 5.17 -14.48 26.47
C HIS A 143 5.34 -14.38 24.94
N ALA A 144 6.09 -13.38 24.47
CA ALA A 144 6.36 -13.23 23.05
C ALA A 144 7.18 -14.41 22.50
N LEU A 145 8.20 -14.87 23.22
CA LEU A 145 9.00 -16.02 22.82
C LEU A 145 8.16 -17.31 22.77
N VAL A 146 7.33 -17.56 23.78
CA VAL A 146 6.43 -18.73 23.80
C VAL A 146 5.42 -18.67 22.64
N ALA A 147 4.86 -17.51 22.36
CA ALA A 147 3.95 -17.31 21.22
C ALA A 147 4.63 -17.58 19.85
N SER A 148 5.97 -17.45 19.77
CA SER A 148 6.77 -17.79 18.59
C SER A 148 7.25 -19.23 18.56
N GLY A 149 6.80 -20.07 19.51
CA GLY A 149 7.10 -21.51 19.53
C GLY A 149 8.29 -21.91 20.40
N TYR A 150 8.93 -20.99 21.12
CA TYR A 150 9.98 -21.33 22.07
C TYR A 150 9.38 -22.01 23.31
N GLN A 151 10.03 -23.10 23.74
CA GLN A 151 9.60 -23.87 24.92
C GLN A 151 10.31 -23.37 26.17
N LEU A 152 9.69 -22.48 26.91
CA LEU A 152 10.19 -21.95 28.16
C LEU A 152 9.03 -21.64 29.11
N ALA A 153 9.32 -21.58 30.40
CA ALA A 153 8.36 -21.18 31.42
C ALA A 153 8.30 -19.64 31.54
N ILE A 154 7.11 -19.11 31.79
CA ILE A 154 6.93 -17.68 32.03
C ILE A 154 7.16 -17.43 33.53
N THR A 155 8.42 -17.24 33.90
CA THR A 155 8.85 -17.07 35.30
C THR A 155 8.86 -15.61 35.72
N GLY A 156 8.85 -14.67 34.76
CA GLY A 156 9.07 -13.26 35.00
C GLY A 156 10.52 -12.92 35.40
N THR A 157 11.44 -13.88 35.31
CA THR A 157 12.87 -13.69 35.56
C THR A 157 13.65 -14.07 34.30
N LEU A 158 14.65 -13.28 33.93
CA LEU A 158 15.53 -13.56 32.79
C LEU A 158 16.48 -14.71 33.18
N ASP A 159 15.96 -15.91 33.12
CA ASP A 159 16.60 -17.15 33.46
C ASP A 159 17.41 -17.77 32.33
N ALA A 160 18.08 -18.88 32.60
CA ALA A 160 18.93 -19.55 31.63
C ALA A 160 18.14 -20.06 30.41
N ASP A 161 16.88 -20.49 30.60
CA ASP A 161 16.05 -21.00 29.49
C ASP A 161 15.63 -19.85 28.57
N THR A 162 15.26 -18.72 29.15
CA THR A 162 14.94 -17.49 28.36
C THR A 162 16.18 -17.00 27.60
N ILE A 163 17.36 -17.02 28.23
CA ILE A 163 18.62 -16.65 27.61
C ILE A 163 18.97 -17.62 26.46
N ALA A 164 18.75 -18.93 26.66
CA ALA A 164 18.98 -19.90 25.60
C ALA A 164 18.08 -19.69 24.38
N ALA A 165 16.78 -19.39 24.62
CA ALA A 165 15.84 -19.03 23.56
C ALA A 165 16.28 -17.77 22.79
N LEU A 166 16.72 -16.74 23.50
CA LEU A 166 17.23 -15.52 22.89
C LEU A 166 18.52 -15.76 22.11
N LYS A 167 19.46 -16.52 22.64
CA LYS A 167 20.68 -16.92 21.89
C LYS A 167 20.33 -17.64 20.58
N HIS A 168 19.36 -18.53 20.63
CA HIS A 168 18.88 -19.21 19.43
C HIS A 168 18.28 -18.22 18.42
N LEU A 169 17.44 -17.29 18.87
CA LEU A 169 16.85 -16.25 18.04
C LEU A 169 17.93 -15.36 17.40
N TYR A 170 18.87 -14.84 18.19
CA TYR A 170 19.97 -14.01 17.68
C TYR A 170 20.91 -14.77 16.74
N GLY A 171 21.19 -16.04 17.03
CA GLY A 171 21.96 -16.90 16.12
C GLY A 171 21.34 -17.08 14.73
N GLN A 172 20.02 -16.95 14.61
CA GLN A 172 19.33 -16.93 13.30
C GLN A 172 19.56 -15.63 12.54
N THR A 173 19.81 -14.52 13.24
CA THR A 173 20.10 -13.21 12.64
C THR A 173 21.58 -13.03 12.32
N LYS A 174 22.44 -13.99 12.63
CA LYS A 174 23.91 -13.93 12.58
C LYS A 174 24.51 -12.88 13.53
N ASP A 175 23.73 -12.44 14.50
CA ASP A 175 24.16 -11.51 15.53
C ASP A 175 24.35 -12.26 16.85
N GLU A 176 25.13 -11.70 17.74
CA GLU A 176 25.32 -12.24 19.08
C GLU A 176 24.65 -11.34 20.11
N LEU A 177 24.10 -11.94 21.16
CA LEU A 177 23.62 -11.18 22.32
C LEU A 177 24.76 -10.33 22.87
N ALA A 178 24.48 -9.09 23.22
CA ALA A 178 25.47 -8.24 23.89
C ALA A 178 25.85 -8.89 25.22
N THR A 179 27.16 -8.97 25.48
CA THR A 179 27.66 -9.42 26.78
C THR A 179 28.44 -8.27 27.41
N THR A 180 28.01 -7.86 28.58
CA THR A 180 28.69 -6.80 29.33
C THR A 180 29.50 -7.43 30.45
N ASP A 181 30.80 -7.14 30.49
CA ASP A 181 31.59 -7.37 31.70
C ASP A 181 31.04 -6.42 32.76
N THR A 182 30.74 -6.94 33.95
CA THR A 182 30.26 -6.13 35.08
C THR A 182 31.37 -5.21 35.57
N HIS A 183 31.67 -4.17 34.80
CA HIS A 183 32.28 -2.99 35.38
C HIS A 183 31.12 -2.16 35.92
N GLN A 184 30.97 -2.14 37.23
CA GLN A 184 30.20 -1.11 37.88
C GLN A 184 30.74 0.21 37.36
N ASN A 185 29.95 0.93 36.58
CA ASN A 185 30.14 2.35 36.46
C ASN A 185 29.82 2.95 37.82
N GLU A 186 30.84 3.07 38.64
CA GLU A 186 30.87 4.10 39.65
C GLU A 186 30.81 5.44 38.92
N SER A 187 29.60 5.90 38.71
CA SER A 187 29.38 7.29 38.40
C SER A 187 29.58 8.09 39.64
N ASP A 188 30.67 8.82 39.66
CA ASP A 188 30.86 10.07 40.34
C ASP A 188 30.37 10.24 41.76
N ASN A 189 31.28 10.04 42.70
CA ASN A 189 31.35 10.97 43.79
C ASN A 189 32.80 11.37 44.01
N SER A 190 33.25 12.37 43.28
CA SER A 190 34.41 13.15 43.61
C SER A 190 34.11 13.94 44.86
N SER A 191 34.55 13.44 46.01
CA SER A 191 34.81 14.31 47.16
C SER A 191 36.03 13.79 47.88
N ALA A 192 37.02 14.63 47.77
CA ALA A 192 38.28 14.54 48.44
C ALA A 192 38.18 14.17 49.92
N ASN A 193 38.98 13.23 50.38
CA ASN A 193 39.80 13.53 51.56
C ASN A 193 41.05 12.67 51.62
N GLN A 194 42.13 13.38 51.87
CA GLN A 194 43.47 12.87 52.18
C GLN A 194 43.51 12.11 53.47
N GLY A 195 44.40 11.13 53.51
CA GLY A 195 45.14 10.91 54.76
C GLY A 195 45.30 9.46 55.19
N GLY A 196 46.50 8.97 55.05
CA GLY A 196 47.06 8.18 56.14
C GLY A 196 47.29 6.68 55.98
N ARG A 197 48.44 6.36 55.45
CA ARG A 197 49.45 5.35 55.98
C ARG A 197 48.97 3.97 56.47
N ASN A 198 49.66 3.03 55.85
CA ASN A 198 50.40 1.88 56.43
C ASN A 198 49.68 0.58 56.74
N SER A 199 50.15 -0.37 56.18
CA SER A 199 51.04 -1.53 56.39
C SER A 199 50.38 -2.90 56.35
N ASN A 200 51.04 -3.72 55.49
CA ASN A 200 51.35 -5.16 55.64
C ASN A 200 50.23 -6.11 56.22
N GLU A 201 49.86 -7.10 55.49
CA GLU A 201 50.51 -8.39 55.30
C GLU A 201 49.66 -9.39 54.57
N ALA A 202 50.38 -10.26 53.88
CA ALA A 202 50.10 -11.66 53.67
C ALA A 202 48.99 -12.07 52.68
N GLY A 203 49.37 -12.34 51.45
CA GLY A 203 49.38 -13.65 50.87
C GLY A 203 48.06 -14.46 50.90
N ALA A 204 47.16 -14.16 49.97
CA ALA A 204 46.31 -15.19 49.36
C ALA A 204 46.28 -14.89 47.88
N SER A 205 46.86 -15.79 47.07
CA SER A 205 46.68 -15.81 45.65
C SER A 205 45.21 -16.10 45.33
N GLU A 206 44.41 -15.06 45.30
CA GLU A 206 43.13 -15.12 44.65
C GLU A 206 43.43 -15.18 43.14
N LYS A 207 43.22 -16.38 42.57
CA LYS A 207 43.07 -16.52 41.14
C LYS A 207 42.12 -15.41 40.66
N PRO A 208 42.40 -14.70 39.59
CA PRO A 208 41.46 -13.76 39.00
C PRO A 208 40.18 -14.54 38.78
N GLN A 209 39.14 -14.30 39.56
CA GLN A 209 37.79 -14.71 39.23
C GLN A 209 37.49 -13.97 37.92
N GLN A 210 37.51 -14.71 36.79
CA GLN A 210 37.00 -14.22 35.56
C GLN A 210 35.60 -13.70 35.85
N ALA A 211 35.43 -12.37 35.79
CA ALA A 211 34.13 -11.73 35.92
C ALA A 211 33.18 -12.44 34.95
N LYS A 212 32.15 -13.11 35.51
CA LYS A 212 31.17 -13.80 34.68
C LYS A 212 30.49 -12.75 33.84
N LYS A 213 30.68 -12.84 32.51
CA LYS A 213 29.98 -12.01 31.55
C LYS A 213 28.48 -12.24 31.74
N LYS A 214 27.73 -11.17 31.99
CA LYS A 214 26.26 -11.21 31.99
C LYS A 214 25.76 -10.96 30.56
N VAL A 215 24.74 -11.70 30.19
CA VAL A 215 24.05 -11.43 28.94
C VAL A 215 23.18 -10.20 29.11
N VAL A 216 23.33 -9.23 28.25
CA VAL A 216 22.56 -8.00 28.23
C VAL A 216 21.72 -7.97 26.97
N ILE A 217 20.44 -7.67 27.12
CA ILE A 217 19.55 -7.38 26.01
C ILE A 217 19.24 -5.89 26.08
N ALA A 218 19.73 -5.14 25.11
CA ALA A 218 19.49 -3.71 25.08
C ALA A 218 18.03 -3.40 24.75
N LYS A 219 17.45 -2.41 25.44
CA LYS A 219 16.08 -1.94 25.14
C LYS A 219 15.89 -1.53 23.70
N THR A 220 16.96 -1.12 23.01
CA THR A 220 16.96 -0.72 21.60
C THR A 220 16.89 -1.89 20.64
N GLU A 221 17.07 -3.10 21.09
CA GLU A 221 16.93 -4.31 20.28
C GLU A 221 15.52 -4.90 20.39
N MET A 222 14.67 -4.37 21.27
CA MET A 222 13.32 -4.85 21.53
C MET A 222 12.27 -3.83 21.08
N LEU A 223 11.49 -4.18 20.07
CA LEU A 223 10.33 -3.41 19.61
C LEU A 223 9.05 -4.14 20.02
N PHE A 224 8.40 -3.67 21.07
CA PHE A 224 7.12 -4.24 21.48
C PHE A 224 5.97 -3.62 20.70
N VAL A 225 5.16 -4.48 20.09
CA VAL A 225 3.98 -4.15 19.28
C VAL A 225 2.75 -4.80 19.92
N ALA A 226 1.68 -4.04 20.10
CA ALA A 226 0.50 -4.51 20.83
C ALA A 226 -0.15 -5.76 20.21
N GLN A 227 -0.10 -5.88 18.90
CA GLN A 227 -0.65 -7.02 18.17
C GLN A 227 0.25 -7.41 17.01
N LEU A 228 0.58 -8.68 16.92
CA LEU A 228 1.24 -9.34 15.82
C LEU A 228 0.46 -10.62 15.48
N PRO A 229 0.36 -11.02 14.20
CA PRO A 229 0.97 -10.36 13.05
C PRO A 229 0.30 -9.04 12.65
N ALA A 230 1.07 -8.11 12.05
CA ALA A 230 0.62 -6.81 11.58
C ALA A 230 1.18 -6.52 10.18
N VAL A 231 0.47 -5.72 9.37
CA VAL A 231 0.97 -5.30 8.05
C VAL A 231 1.77 -4.02 8.20
N VAL A 232 2.96 -3.99 7.64
CA VAL A 232 3.82 -2.82 7.63
C VAL A 232 3.30 -1.80 6.62
N THR A 233 2.95 -0.59 7.07
CA THR A 233 2.45 0.49 6.19
C THR A 233 3.52 1.51 5.84
N SER A 234 4.45 1.78 6.75
CA SER A 234 5.57 2.68 6.51
C SER A 234 6.81 2.24 7.26
N LEU A 235 7.97 2.56 6.72
CA LEU A 235 9.27 2.13 7.22
C LEU A 235 10.25 3.32 7.27
N PRO A 236 11.18 3.32 8.23
CA PRO A 236 12.33 4.21 8.18
C PRO A 236 13.22 3.85 6.99
N LYS A 237 14.00 4.80 6.53
CA LYS A 237 14.98 4.58 5.47
C LYS A 237 16.34 4.29 6.07
N VAL A 238 17.14 3.52 5.35
CA VAL A 238 18.56 3.36 5.68
C VAL A 238 19.24 4.72 5.65
N GLY A 239 19.97 5.04 6.74
CA GLY A 239 20.57 6.34 6.95
C GLY A 239 19.73 7.34 7.76
N ASP A 240 18.47 7.00 8.07
CA ASP A 240 17.64 7.86 8.93
C ASP A 240 18.21 7.89 10.35
N SER A 241 18.34 9.08 10.91
CA SER A 241 18.69 9.28 12.32
C SER A 241 17.43 9.15 13.18
N LEU A 242 17.53 8.39 14.25
CA LEU A 242 16.41 8.15 15.18
C LEU A 242 16.17 9.29 16.16
N ASN A 243 17.10 10.21 16.28
CA ASN A 243 17.07 11.35 17.22
C ASN A 243 16.84 12.70 16.54
N GLY A 244 16.34 12.71 15.29
CA GLY A 244 15.98 13.95 14.60
C GLY A 244 14.72 14.60 15.20
N ASP A 245 14.38 15.80 14.73
CA ASP A 245 13.14 16.52 15.10
C ASP A 245 11.86 15.71 14.84
N LYS A 246 11.95 14.64 14.06
CA LYS A 246 10.88 13.68 13.83
C LYS A 246 11.40 12.28 14.18
N PRO A 247 10.85 11.64 15.22
CA PRO A 247 11.20 10.27 15.53
C PRO A 247 10.90 9.36 14.32
N SER A 248 11.84 8.52 13.97
CA SER A 248 11.60 7.50 12.95
C SER A 248 10.56 6.53 13.47
N GLN A 249 9.49 6.33 12.68
CA GLN A 249 8.33 5.54 13.05
C GLN A 249 8.16 4.36 12.10
N LEU A 250 7.78 3.23 12.68
CA LEU A 250 7.26 2.09 11.96
C LEU A 250 5.74 2.20 11.95
N GLY A 251 5.14 2.33 10.77
CA GLY A 251 3.70 2.28 10.60
C GLY A 251 3.24 0.84 10.49
N LEU A 252 2.22 0.48 11.27
CA LEU A 252 1.63 -0.84 11.30
C LEU A 252 0.11 -0.74 11.18
N SER A 253 -0.48 -1.63 10.42
CA SER A 253 -1.93 -1.79 10.29
C SER A 253 -2.32 -3.21 10.71
N ARG A 254 -3.49 -3.39 11.29
CA ARG A 254 -4.00 -4.73 11.56
C ARG A 254 -4.23 -5.48 10.27
N ALA A 255 -3.75 -6.71 10.19
CA ALA A 255 -4.10 -7.65 9.15
C ALA A 255 -5.55 -8.14 9.39
N ASN A 256 -6.54 -7.31 9.12
CA ASN A 256 -7.93 -7.74 9.03
C ASN A 256 -8.22 -8.08 7.57
N PHE A 257 -7.94 -9.31 7.19
CA PHE A 257 -8.54 -9.88 5.99
C PHE A 257 -9.91 -10.45 6.42
N LEU A 258 -10.98 -9.78 5.98
CA LEU A 258 -12.32 -10.35 5.94
C LEU A 258 -12.42 -11.31 4.76
#